data_125373bba82a91a8ffc90219467c4c9a
#
_entry.id   125373bba82a91a8ffc90219467c4c9a
#
_cell.length_a   1.000
_cell.length_b   1.000
_cell.length_c   1.000
_cell.angle_alpha   90.00
_cell.angle_beta   90.00
_cell.angle_gamma   90.00
#
_symmetry.space_group_name_H-M   'P 1'
#
loop_
_entity.id
_entity.type
_entity.pdbx_description
1 polymer ?
#
loop_
_entity_poly.entity_id
_entity_poly.type
_entity_poly.pdbx_seq_one_letter_code
_entity_poly.pdbx_strand_id
1 'polypeptide(L)'
;MEDTGALETTISSDGITLSAHRATPAQGGPAPAVAICHGFPTGPRGAAASAATYPELADRIARECGWHALAFNCRGTGGSGGDFSVAGWLADIRAAVSYLEEIPDAQGVWLVGIAEGGTLAVLATAADARIRGCAALAAPNTFKEWGRDPARLLEFARRVGMVRTPGFPASVQAWGRGVSGVDALAAAPRIAPRPLFVLIGTADSLVTVEDARVLADAAGEAGELRMVGGAGHELRHDPRATASLMGWLDRQVPV
;
A
#
# COMPACT_ATOMS: atom_id res chain seq x y z
N MET A 1 -18.89 21.90 6.33
CA MET A 1 -17.61 21.17 6.23
C MET A 1 -17.56 20.34 7.49
N GLU A 2 -18.08 19.12 7.42
CA GLU A 2 -18.12 18.21 8.57
C GLU A 2 -16.68 17.79 8.86
N ASP A 3 -16.31 17.96 10.12
CA ASP A 3 -14.98 17.63 10.63
C ASP A 3 -14.82 16.09 10.63
N THR A 4 -14.16 15.56 9.63
CA THR A 4 -13.69 14.18 9.70
C THR A 4 -12.70 14.13 10.85
N GLY A 5 -12.93 13.27 11.85
CA GLY A 5 -12.04 13.13 13.01
C GLY A 5 -10.64 12.64 12.59
N ALA A 6 -9.91 13.51 11.90
CA ALA A 6 -8.55 13.26 11.44
C ALA A 6 -7.58 13.37 12.63
N LEU A 7 -6.73 12.38 12.82
CA LEU A 7 -5.80 12.29 13.94
C LEU A 7 -4.43 11.79 13.50
N GLU A 8 -3.41 12.58 13.77
CA GLU A 8 -2.02 12.09 13.74
C GLU A 8 -1.82 11.07 14.87
N THR A 9 -1.34 9.89 14.54
CA THR A 9 -1.19 8.78 15.46
C THR A 9 0.10 8.00 15.18
N THR A 10 0.37 7.01 16.00
CA THR A 10 1.46 6.07 15.78
C THR A 10 0.97 4.64 15.94
N ILE A 11 1.60 3.73 15.21
CA ILE A 11 1.39 2.28 15.35
C ILE A 11 2.73 1.61 15.67
N SER A 12 2.70 0.52 16.41
CA SER A 12 3.90 -0.26 16.74
C SER A 12 4.04 -1.46 15.82
N SER A 13 5.21 -1.65 15.24
CA SER A 13 5.54 -2.80 14.39
C SER A 13 6.90 -3.35 14.80
N ASP A 14 6.94 -4.55 15.39
CA ASP A 14 8.18 -5.19 15.90
C ASP A 14 9.02 -4.26 16.81
N GLY A 15 8.37 -3.47 17.67
CA GLY A 15 9.03 -2.49 18.53
C GLY A 15 9.47 -1.19 17.82
N ILE A 16 9.17 -1.04 16.55
CA ILE A 16 9.42 0.18 15.77
C ILE A 16 8.15 1.04 15.79
N THR A 17 8.29 2.33 16.10
CA THR A 17 7.21 3.30 16.01
C THR A 17 7.06 3.76 14.56
N LEU A 18 5.87 3.60 14.00
CA LEU A 18 5.50 4.09 12.67
C LEU A 18 4.58 5.29 12.83
N SER A 19 4.87 6.37 12.10
CA SER A 19 3.97 7.52 12.01
C SER A 19 2.78 7.20 11.11
N ALA A 20 1.60 7.62 11.51
CA ALA A 20 0.36 7.36 10.80
C ALA A 20 -0.64 8.51 10.96
N HIS A 21 -1.55 8.59 10.00
CA HIS A 21 -2.68 9.50 9.99
C HIS A 21 -3.96 8.65 9.89
N ARG A 22 -4.85 8.81 10.86
CA ARG A 22 -6.13 8.12 10.89
C ARG A 22 -7.26 9.10 10.58
N ALA A 23 -8.11 8.75 9.65
CA ALA A 23 -9.37 9.42 9.37
C ALA A 23 -10.55 8.52 9.75
N THR A 24 -11.56 9.09 10.37
CA THR A 24 -12.79 8.39 10.78
C THR A 24 -14.00 8.95 10.05
N PRO A 25 -15.00 8.12 9.71
CA PRO A 25 -16.23 8.62 9.10
C PRO A 25 -16.96 9.58 10.04
N ALA A 26 -17.53 10.64 9.47
CA ALA A 26 -18.29 11.65 10.24
C ALA A 26 -19.58 11.06 10.86
N GLN A 27 -20.18 10.08 10.18
CA GLN A 27 -21.35 9.37 10.66
C GLN A 27 -20.90 8.19 11.52
N GLY A 28 -20.72 8.36 12.81
CA GLY A 28 -20.31 7.27 13.70
C GLY A 28 -21.09 5.95 13.49
N GLY A 29 -20.54 4.85 14.03
CA GLY A 29 -21.11 3.52 13.92
C GLY A 29 -20.24 2.55 13.12
N PRO A 30 -20.71 1.29 12.94
CA PRO A 30 -19.94 0.27 12.25
C PRO A 30 -19.62 0.64 10.79
N ALA A 31 -18.35 0.60 10.44
CA ALA A 31 -17.88 0.94 9.10
C ALA A 31 -16.66 0.08 8.71
N PRO A 32 -16.46 -0.21 7.41
CA PRO A 32 -15.25 -0.89 6.96
C PRO A 32 -14.01 -0.04 7.24
N ALA A 33 -12.84 -0.69 7.22
CA ALA A 33 -11.57 -0.03 7.43
C ALA A 33 -10.58 -0.31 6.29
N VAL A 34 -9.72 0.66 5.98
CA VAL A 34 -8.69 0.52 4.95
C VAL A 34 -7.35 1.06 5.41
N ALA A 35 -6.28 0.28 5.18
CA ALA A 35 -4.91 0.75 5.32
C ALA A 35 -4.33 1.10 3.93
N ILE A 36 -3.69 2.26 3.84
CA ILE A 36 -3.12 2.78 2.59
C ILE A 36 -1.60 2.59 2.62
N CYS A 37 -1.09 1.76 1.70
CA CYS A 37 0.31 1.38 1.57
C CYS A 37 0.98 2.21 0.47
N HIS A 38 1.98 3.02 0.84
CA HIS A 38 2.73 3.84 -0.11
C HIS A 38 3.82 3.05 -0.85
N GLY A 39 4.26 3.58 -2.00
CA GLY A 39 5.39 3.07 -2.77
C GLY A 39 6.75 3.58 -2.28
N PHE A 40 7.80 3.30 -3.06
CA PHE A 40 9.14 3.81 -2.82
C PHE A 40 9.21 5.33 -3.01
N PRO A 41 10.14 6.02 -2.32
CA PRO A 41 10.30 7.44 -2.48
C PRO A 41 10.90 7.77 -3.86
N THR A 42 10.17 8.55 -4.65
CA THR A 42 10.58 8.97 -5.99
C THR A 42 10.93 10.46 -6.09
N GLY A 43 10.50 11.25 -5.12
CA GLY A 43 10.68 12.70 -5.14
C GLY A 43 12.01 13.18 -4.57
N PRO A 44 12.37 14.46 -4.78
CA PRO A 44 13.65 15.04 -4.34
C PRO A 44 13.80 15.08 -2.81
N ARG A 45 12.71 14.99 -2.04
CA ARG A 45 12.73 14.91 -0.57
C ARG A 45 12.96 13.48 -0.04
N GLY A 46 13.10 12.49 -0.94
CA GLY A 46 13.36 11.10 -0.61
C GLY A 46 12.32 10.50 0.35
N ALA A 47 12.78 9.59 1.21
CA ALA A 47 11.95 8.84 2.13
C ALA A 47 11.16 9.71 3.13
N ALA A 48 11.63 10.89 3.46
CA ALA A 48 10.95 11.82 4.37
C ALA A 48 9.57 12.27 3.86
N ALA A 49 9.31 12.19 2.55
CA ALA A 49 8.06 12.61 1.94
C ALA A 49 7.27 11.48 1.28
N SER A 50 7.62 10.22 1.51
CA SER A 50 7.01 9.07 0.83
C SER A 50 5.48 9.03 0.93
N ALA A 51 4.93 9.32 2.09
CA ALA A 51 3.48 9.29 2.32
C ALA A 51 2.86 10.70 2.52
N ALA A 52 3.54 11.77 2.10
CA ALA A 52 3.13 13.14 2.42
C ALA A 52 1.72 13.54 1.90
N THR A 53 1.22 12.90 0.86
CA THR A 53 -0.12 13.18 0.28
C THR A 53 -1.14 12.06 0.56
N TYR A 54 -0.78 11.05 1.33
CA TYR A 54 -1.68 9.93 1.66
C TYR A 54 -2.70 10.26 2.75
N PRO A 55 -2.40 11.17 3.72
CA PRO A 55 -3.43 11.69 4.63
C PRO A 55 -4.65 12.25 3.91
N GLU A 56 -4.45 13.05 2.85
CA GLU A 56 -5.54 13.61 2.06
C GLU A 56 -6.42 12.52 1.40
N LEU A 57 -5.81 11.42 0.96
CA LEU A 57 -6.54 10.27 0.43
C LEU A 57 -7.33 9.56 1.53
N ALA A 58 -6.74 9.40 2.72
CA ALA A 58 -7.42 8.81 3.88
C ALA A 58 -8.63 9.65 4.29
N ASP A 59 -8.47 10.97 4.41
CA ASP A 59 -9.55 11.90 4.73
C ASP A 59 -10.67 11.86 3.69
N ARG A 60 -10.29 11.75 2.43
CA ARG A 60 -11.24 11.65 1.33
C ARG A 60 -12.03 10.35 1.39
N ILE A 61 -11.38 9.21 1.64
CA ILE A 61 -12.07 7.92 1.81
C ILE A 61 -13.03 7.97 2.99
N ALA A 62 -12.61 8.53 4.12
CA ALA A 62 -13.47 8.64 5.30
C ALA A 62 -14.68 9.52 5.04
N ARG A 63 -14.52 10.63 4.33
CA ARG A 63 -15.58 11.58 4.03
C ARG A 63 -16.54 11.08 2.95
N GLU A 64 -16.03 10.50 1.86
CA GLU A 64 -16.81 10.16 0.67
C GLU A 64 -17.37 8.73 0.70
N CYS A 65 -16.62 7.75 1.24
CA CYS A 65 -17.03 6.35 1.33
C CYS A 65 -17.55 5.97 2.73
N GLY A 66 -17.33 6.81 3.75
CA GLY A 66 -17.74 6.49 5.11
C GLY A 66 -16.92 5.39 5.77
N TRP A 67 -15.65 5.20 5.42
CA TRP A 67 -14.76 4.18 5.94
C TRP A 67 -13.79 4.75 6.98
N HIS A 68 -13.36 3.93 7.94
CA HIS A 68 -12.12 4.22 8.67
C HIS A 68 -10.93 4.10 7.72
N ALA A 69 -10.05 5.08 7.69
CA ALA A 69 -8.89 5.05 6.82
C ALA A 69 -7.60 5.35 7.60
N LEU A 70 -6.55 4.58 7.32
CA LEU A 70 -5.22 4.73 7.92
C LEU A 70 -4.17 4.89 6.84
N ALA A 71 -3.59 6.07 6.72
CA ALA A 71 -2.37 6.29 5.97
C ALA A 71 -1.20 6.18 6.94
N PHE A 72 -0.20 5.36 6.64
CA PHE A 72 0.96 5.18 7.51
C PHE A 72 2.26 5.20 6.71
N ASN A 73 3.34 5.57 7.38
CA ASN A 73 4.69 5.47 6.82
C ASN A 73 5.31 4.15 7.24
N CYS A 74 5.72 3.34 6.29
CA CYS A 74 6.50 2.14 6.57
C CYS A 74 7.85 2.51 7.21
N ARG A 75 8.47 1.56 7.91
CA ARG A 75 9.80 1.76 8.51
C ARG A 75 10.79 2.30 7.50
N GLY A 76 11.63 3.23 7.94
CA GLY A 76 12.59 3.93 7.08
C GLY A 76 11.98 5.09 6.27
N THR A 77 10.69 5.41 6.42
CA THR A 77 10.06 6.52 5.68
C THR A 77 9.32 7.49 6.60
N GLY A 78 9.09 8.70 6.13
CA GLY A 78 8.42 9.77 6.88
C GLY A 78 9.00 9.95 8.28
N GLY A 79 8.12 10.03 9.27
CA GLY A 79 8.46 10.07 10.70
C GLY A 79 8.68 8.71 11.36
N SER A 80 8.60 7.60 10.58
CA SER A 80 8.76 6.25 11.12
C SER A 80 10.22 5.89 11.40
N GLY A 81 10.42 5.10 12.44
CA GLY A 81 11.71 4.53 12.79
C GLY A 81 12.18 3.41 11.84
N GLY A 82 13.31 2.81 12.18
CA GLY A 82 13.85 1.62 11.49
C GLY A 82 14.38 1.88 10.09
N ASP A 83 14.61 0.78 9.36
CA ASP A 83 15.20 0.76 8.03
C ASP A 83 14.41 -0.14 7.08
N PHE A 84 14.41 0.19 5.80
CA PHE A 84 13.72 -0.55 4.77
C PHE A 84 14.21 -1.99 4.65
N SER A 85 13.26 -2.92 4.70
CA SER A 85 13.35 -4.26 4.15
C SER A 85 11.97 -4.72 3.71
N VAL A 86 11.86 -5.61 2.74
CA VAL A 86 10.57 -6.16 2.31
C VAL A 86 9.85 -6.85 3.46
N ALA A 87 10.56 -7.68 4.21
CA ALA A 87 9.98 -8.35 5.38
C ALA A 87 9.49 -7.34 6.43
N GLY A 88 10.24 -6.25 6.63
CA GLY A 88 9.85 -5.16 7.52
C GLY A 88 8.59 -4.44 7.05
N TRP A 89 8.50 -4.06 5.78
CA TRP A 89 7.30 -3.40 5.25
C TRP A 89 6.06 -4.31 5.29
N LEU A 90 6.22 -5.61 5.04
CA LEU A 90 5.13 -6.57 5.23
C LEU A 90 4.71 -6.70 6.72
N ALA A 91 5.66 -6.61 7.66
CA ALA A 91 5.34 -6.55 9.09
C ALA A 91 4.60 -5.25 9.44
N ASP A 92 4.99 -4.13 8.86
CA ASP A 92 4.34 -2.83 9.05
C ASP A 92 2.89 -2.84 8.53
N ILE A 93 2.64 -3.44 7.37
CA ILE A 93 1.29 -3.63 6.83
C ILE A 93 0.45 -4.49 7.80
N ARG A 94 1.01 -5.59 8.33
CA ARG A 94 0.29 -6.43 9.33
C ARG A 94 -0.02 -5.65 10.60
N ALA A 95 0.90 -4.80 11.06
CA ALA A 95 0.66 -3.95 12.23
C ALA A 95 -0.45 -2.93 11.97
N ALA A 96 -0.50 -2.34 10.76
CA ALA A 96 -1.57 -1.44 10.35
C ALA A 96 -2.94 -2.16 10.32
N VAL A 97 -2.98 -3.40 9.81
CA VAL A 97 -4.19 -4.23 9.85
C VAL A 97 -4.64 -4.49 11.27
N SER A 98 -3.73 -4.91 12.17
CA SER A 98 -4.06 -5.16 13.57
C SER A 98 -4.57 -3.90 14.28
N TYR A 99 -3.94 -2.75 14.03
CA TYR A 99 -4.39 -1.47 14.58
C TYR A 99 -5.83 -1.13 14.15
N LEU A 100 -6.17 -1.37 12.88
CA LEU A 100 -7.52 -1.11 12.38
C LEU A 100 -8.55 -2.08 12.97
N GLU A 101 -8.18 -3.35 13.19
CA GLU A 101 -9.07 -4.33 13.84
C GLU A 101 -9.37 -4.00 15.31
N GLU A 102 -8.49 -3.26 15.98
CA GLU A 102 -8.70 -2.80 17.36
C GLU A 102 -9.69 -1.63 17.46
N ILE A 103 -10.07 -1.01 16.34
CA ILE A 103 -11.12 0.02 16.32
C ILE A 103 -12.48 -0.66 16.55
N PRO A 104 -13.22 -0.31 17.63
CA PRO A 104 -14.43 -1.04 18.03
C PRO A 104 -15.51 -1.13 16.94
N ASP A 105 -15.60 -0.10 16.09
CA ASP A 105 -16.59 -0.01 15.03
C ASP A 105 -16.08 -0.45 13.64
N ALA A 106 -14.82 -0.94 13.54
CA ALA A 106 -14.28 -1.40 12.27
C ALA A 106 -14.85 -2.77 11.87
N GLN A 107 -15.42 -2.85 10.67
CA GLN A 107 -16.04 -4.07 10.11
C GLN A 107 -15.18 -4.68 9.00
N GLY A 108 -14.04 -5.25 9.39
CA GLY A 108 -13.08 -5.84 8.47
C GLY A 108 -12.12 -4.81 7.89
N VAL A 109 -10.99 -5.30 7.38
CA VAL A 109 -9.90 -4.46 6.90
C VAL A 109 -9.58 -4.79 5.44
N TRP A 110 -9.47 -3.75 4.62
CA TRP A 110 -8.98 -3.80 3.24
C TRP A 110 -7.65 -3.10 3.11
N LEU A 111 -6.94 -3.35 2.02
CA LEU A 111 -5.72 -2.64 1.68
C LEU A 111 -5.88 -1.84 0.38
N VAL A 112 -5.30 -0.66 0.35
CA VAL A 112 -5.08 0.12 -0.88
C VAL A 112 -3.59 0.36 -1.00
N GLY A 113 -2.96 -0.19 -2.03
CA GLY A 113 -1.54 0.00 -2.25
C GLY A 113 -1.25 0.71 -3.56
N ILE A 114 -0.24 1.58 -3.56
CA ILE A 114 0.16 2.39 -4.71
C ILE A 114 1.61 2.06 -5.05
N ALA A 115 1.88 1.82 -6.33
CA ALA A 115 3.19 1.38 -6.83
C ALA A 115 3.67 0.13 -6.05
N GLU A 116 4.88 0.14 -5.46
CA GLU A 116 5.42 -0.97 -4.67
C GLU A 116 4.53 -1.33 -3.46
N GLY A 117 3.85 -0.34 -2.88
CA GLY A 117 2.85 -0.57 -1.85
C GLY A 117 1.69 -1.44 -2.34
N GLY A 118 1.30 -1.33 -3.61
CA GLY A 118 0.30 -2.18 -4.26
C GLY A 118 0.76 -3.63 -4.36
N THR A 119 2.00 -3.85 -4.79
CA THR A 119 2.62 -5.17 -4.82
C THR A 119 2.63 -5.82 -3.43
N LEU A 120 3.05 -5.07 -2.41
CA LEU A 120 3.09 -5.56 -1.03
C LEU A 120 1.69 -5.77 -0.44
N ALA A 121 0.70 -4.98 -0.82
CA ALA A 121 -0.70 -5.19 -0.43
C ALA A 121 -1.24 -6.52 -0.99
N VAL A 122 -0.91 -6.88 -2.23
CA VAL A 122 -1.23 -8.19 -2.82
C VAL A 122 -0.58 -9.33 -2.01
N LEU A 123 0.72 -9.23 -1.69
CA LEU A 123 1.41 -10.22 -0.89
C LEU A 123 0.81 -10.36 0.52
N ALA A 124 0.54 -9.24 1.17
CA ALA A 124 -0.04 -9.21 2.51
C ALA A 124 -1.45 -9.82 2.52
N THR A 125 -2.29 -9.47 1.54
CA THR A 125 -3.65 -10.02 1.40
C THR A 125 -3.61 -11.53 1.16
N ALA A 126 -2.69 -12.01 0.33
CA ALA A 126 -2.52 -13.44 0.07
C ALA A 126 -2.04 -14.23 1.30
N ALA A 127 -1.33 -13.58 2.23
CA ALA A 127 -0.74 -14.20 3.41
C ALA A 127 -1.59 -14.08 4.68
N ASP A 128 -2.54 -13.12 4.74
CA ASP A 128 -3.33 -12.83 5.93
C ASP A 128 -4.84 -12.87 5.61
N ALA A 129 -5.53 -13.86 6.17
CA ALA A 129 -6.96 -14.08 5.94
C ALA A 129 -7.87 -13.02 6.60
N ARG A 130 -7.34 -12.19 7.50
CA ARG A 130 -8.08 -11.06 8.12
C ARG A 130 -8.36 -9.96 7.12
N ILE A 131 -7.51 -9.83 6.08
CA ILE A 131 -7.66 -8.81 5.04
C ILE A 131 -8.76 -9.25 4.07
N ARG A 132 -9.79 -8.44 3.92
CA ARG A 132 -11.00 -8.73 3.15
C ARG A 132 -10.85 -8.58 1.65
N GLY A 133 -9.83 -7.86 1.20
CA GLY A 133 -9.50 -7.63 -0.21
C GLY A 133 -8.50 -6.51 -0.35
N CYS A 134 -8.00 -6.26 -1.57
CA CYS A 134 -7.08 -5.16 -1.79
C CYS A 134 -7.24 -4.50 -3.17
N ALA A 135 -6.83 -3.24 -3.24
CA ALA A 135 -6.64 -2.50 -4.47
C ALA A 135 -5.14 -2.26 -4.71
N ALA A 136 -4.65 -2.59 -5.89
CA ALA A 136 -3.28 -2.40 -6.34
C ALA A 136 -3.24 -1.40 -7.50
N LEU A 137 -2.73 -0.19 -7.25
CA LEU A 137 -2.69 0.93 -8.19
C LEU A 137 -1.29 1.08 -8.76
N ALA A 138 -1.13 0.99 -10.08
CA ALA A 138 0.16 1.10 -10.76
C ALA A 138 1.25 0.19 -10.12
N ALA A 139 0.88 -1.03 -9.72
CA ALA A 139 1.72 -1.94 -8.97
C ALA A 139 2.59 -2.80 -9.88
N PRO A 140 3.93 -2.80 -9.73
CA PRO A 140 4.79 -3.73 -10.44
C PRO A 140 4.56 -5.15 -9.93
N ASN A 141 4.62 -6.15 -10.82
CA ASN A 141 4.36 -7.54 -10.46
C ASN A 141 5.48 -8.17 -9.61
N THR A 142 6.72 -7.69 -9.76
CA THR A 142 7.89 -8.24 -9.07
C THR A 142 8.92 -7.15 -8.77
N PHE A 143 9.82 -7.43 -7.81
CA PHE A 143 10.98 -6.58 -7.53
C PHE A 143 12.30 -7.25 -7.98
N LYS A 144 12.22 -8.25 -8.86
CA LYS A 144 13.38 -9.04 -9.31
C LYS A 144 14.51 -8.18 -9.86
N GLU A 145 14.17 -7.17 -10.67
CA GLU A 145 15.18 -6.30 -11.28
C GLU A 145 15.96 -5.49 -10.25
N TRP A 146 15.29 -4.98 -9.22
CA TRP A 146 15.97 -4.22 -8.15
C TRP A 146 16.83 -5.11 -7.28
N GLY A 147 16.45 -6.37 -7.09
CA GLY A 147 17.23 -7.32 -6.30
C GLY A 147 18.43 -7.93 -7.04
N ARG A 148 18.59 -7.70 -8.34
CA ARG A 148 19.75 -8.17 -9.14
C ARG A 148 21.07 -7.58 -8.68
N ASP A 149 21.08 -6.31 -8.30
CA ASP A 149 22.23 -5.62 -7.75
C ASP A 149 21.90 -5.06 -6.36
N PRO A 150 22.00 -5.90 -5.33
CA PRO A 150 21.65 -5.48 -3.97
C PRO A 150 22.54 -4.36 -3.42
N ALA A 151 23.79 -4.24 -3.90
CA ALA A 151 24.69 -3.19 -3.46
C ALA A 151 24.21 -1.82 -3.99
N ARG A 152 23.86 -1.76 -5.27
CA ARG A 152 23.32 -0.56 -5.91
C ARG A 152 21.96 -0.16 -5.31
N LEU A 153 21.11 -1.15 -5.03
CA LEU A 153 19.84 -0.91 -4.37
C LEU A 153 20.03 -0.34 -2.96
N LEU A 154 20.99 -0.88 -2.19
CA LEU A 154 21.30 -0.37 -0.85
C LEU A 154 21.87 1.07 -0.91
N GLU A 155 22.71 1.36 -1.88
CA GLU A 155 23.21 2.73 -2.12
C GLU A 155 22.05 3.68 -2.40
N PHE A 156 21.12 3.29 -3.27
CA PHE A 156 19.89 4.04 -3.52
C PHE A 156 19.07 4.23 -2.23
N ALA A 157 18.81 3.16 -1.49
CA ALA A 157 18.00 3.20 -0.25
C ALA A 157 18.63 4.13 0.81
N ARG A 158 19.96 4.14 0.92
CA ARG A 158 20.69 5.07 1.79
C ARG A 158 20.60 6.52 1.29
N ARG A 159 20.81 6.72 0.00
CA ARG A 159 20.75 8.06 -0.60
C ARG A 159 19.39 8.73 -0.43
N VAL A 160 18.30 7.96 -0.55
CA VAL A 160 16.94 8.48 -0.37
C VAL A 160 16.46 8.46 1.09
N GLY A 161 17.25 7.90 2.02
CA GLY A 161 16.99 7.90 3.46
C GLY A 161 16.07 6.78 3.93
N MET A 162 15.85 5.72 3.12
CA MET A 162 15.10 4.51 3.53
C MET A 162 15.93 3.59 4.44
N VAL A 163 17.25 3.67 4.35
CA VAL A 163 18.21 2.98 5.21
C VAL A 163 19.13 4.02 5.84
N ARG A 164 19.05 4.15 7.16
CA ARG A 164 19.73 5.19 7.95
C ARG A 164 20.70 4.63 8.97
N THR A 165 20.46 3.41 9.45
CA THR A 165 21.28 2.80 10.49
C THR A 165 22.64 2.34 9.93
N PRO A 166 23.77 2.79 10.52
CA PRO A 166 25.08 2.24 10.16
C PRO A 166 25.12 0.72 10.36
N GLY A 167 25.68 0.01 9.37
CA GLY A 167 25.78 -1.46 9.43
C GLY A 167 24.53 -2.23 9.04
N PHE A 168 23.40 -1.58 8.85
CA PHE A 168 22.22 -2.24 8.26
C PHE A 168 22.32 -2.27 6.73
N PRO A 169 21.91 -3.36 6.05
CA PRO A 169 21.54 -4.67 6.62
C PRO A 169 22.78 -5.48 7.03
N ALA A 170 22.64 -6.41 7.96
CA ALA A 170 23.73 -7.29 8.38
C ALA A 170 24.28 -8.14 7.22
N SER A 171 23.47 -8.46 6.22
CA SER A 171 23.86 -9.11 4.98
C SER A 171 23.14 -8.48 3.80
N VAL A 172 23.90 -7.79 2.96
CA VAL A 172 23.39 -7.14 1.72
C VAL A 172 22.77 -8.18 0.78
N GLN A 173 23.40 -9.36 0.66
CA GLN A 173 22.93 -10.43 -0.20
C GLN A 173 21.61 -11.03 0.30
N ALA A 174 21.46 -11.26 1.62
CA ALA A 174 20.21 -11.76 2.19
C ALA A 174 19.08 -10.74 2.06
N TRP A 175 19.37 -9.45 2.31
CA TRP A 175 18.45 -8.34 2.13
C TRP A 175 18.01 -8.21 0.65
N GLY A 176 18.94 -8.30 -0.31
CA GLY A 176 18.65 -8.29 -1.74
C GLY A 176 17.82 -9.48 -2.19
N ARG A 177 18.05 -10.68 -1.63
CA ARG A 177 17.18 -11.86 -1.90
C ARG A 177 15.75 -11.62 -1.40
N GLY A 178 15.57 -10.95 -0.27
CA GLY A 178 14.24 -10.55 0.20
C GLY A 178 13.52 -9.65 -0.82
N VAL A 179 14.24 -8.75 -1.46
CA VAL A 179 13.68 -7.88 -2.53
C VAL A 179 13.38 -8.68 -3.79
N SER A 180 14.36 -9.44 -4.31
CA SER A 180 14.16 -10.23 -5.55
C SER A 180 13.13 -11.34 -5.42
N GLY A 181 12.82 -11.76 -4.19
CA GLY A 181 11.81 -12.76 -3.89
C GLY A 181 10.35 -12.25 -3.95
N VAL A 182 10.13 -10.95 -4.13
CA VAL A 182 8.78 -10.38 -4.27
C VAL A 182 8.18 -10.79 -5.60
N ASP A 183 7.02 -11.47 -5.54
CA ASP A 183 6.29 -11.96 -6.71
C ASP A 183 4.78 -11.92 -6.44
N ALA A 184 4.12 -10.85 -6.94
CA ALA A 184 2.68 -10.65 -6.78
C ALA A 184 1.88 -11.63 -7.65
N LEU A 185 2.41 -12.05 -8.80
CA LEU A 185 1.74 -13.03 -9.66
C LEU A 185 1.63 -14.40 -8.98
N ALA A 186 2.67 -14.82 -8.27
CA ALA A 186 2.64 -16.04 -7.47
C ALA A 186 1.74 -15.93 -6.23
N ALA A 187 1.48 -14.72 -5.75
CA ALA A 187 0.64 -14.45 -4.59
C ALA A 187 -0.86 -14.33 -4.94
N ALA A 188 -1.19 -13.68 -6.05
CA ALA A 188 -2.56 -13.32 -6.45
C ALA A 188 -3.57 -14.49 -6.44
N PRO A 189 -3.26 -15.73 -6.89
CA PRO A 189 -4.21 -16.84 -6.83
C PRO A 189 -4.69 -17.20 -5.42
N ARG A 190 -3.91 -16.87 -4.37
CA ARG A 190 -4.27 -17.16 -2.98
C ARG A 190 -5.20 -16.10 -2.37
N ILE A 191 -5.50 -15.03 -3.09
CA ILE A 191 -6.42 -13.98 -2.63
C ILE A 191 -7.86 -14.47 -2.75
N ALA A 192 -8.20 -15.19 -3.81
CA ALA A 192 -9.56 -15.68 -4.06
C ALA A 192 -10.15 -16.43 -2.85
N PRO A 193 -11.45 -16.27 -2.55
CA PRO A 193 -12.46 -15.49 -3.30
C PRO A 193 -12.50 -13.98 -2.92
N ARG A 194 -11.55 -13.47 -2.15
CA ARG A 194 -11.47 -12.06 -1.75
C ARG A 194 -11.11 -11.19 -2.95
N PRO A 195 -11.70 -9.98 -3.11
CA PRO A 195 -11.51 -9.17 -4.30
C PRO A 195 -10.09 -8.59 -4.40
N LEU A 196 -9.53 -8.62 -5.61
CA LEU A 196 -8.34 -7.90 -6.03
C LEU A 196 -8.71 -6.90 -7.12
N PHE A 197 -8.61 -5.61 -6.82
CA PHE A 197 -8.79 -4.54 -7.79
C PHE A 197 -7.43 -4.06 -8.30
N VAL A 198 -7.22 -4.11 -9.61
CA VAL A 198 -6.00 -3.64 -10.27
C VAL A 198 -6.33 -2.42 -11.11
N LEU A 199 -5.68 -1.28 -10.80
CA LEU A 199 -5.89 -0.02 -11.49
C LEU A 199 -4.61 0.45 -12.16
N ILE A 200 -4.67 0.77 -13.46
CA ILE A 200 -3.51 1.18 -14.25
C ILE A 200 -3.83 2.37 -15.16
N GLY A 201 -2.88 3.27 -15.33
CA GLY A 201 -2.92 4.32 -16.34
C GLY A 201 -2.42 3.82 -17.69
N THR A 202 -3.11 4.14 -18.79
CA THR A 202 -2.67 3.65 -20.11
C THR A 202 -1.42 4.36 -20.65
N ALA A 203 -0.99 5.45 -20.02
CA ALA A 203 0.26 6.15 -20.31
C ALA A 203 1.31 5.97 -19.18
N ASP A 204 1.14 4.95 -18.32
CA ASP A 204 2.15 4.61 -17.32
C ASP A 204 3.43 4.11 -18.01
N SER A 205 4.56 4.76 -17.69
CA SER A 205 5.86 4.45 -18.28
C SER A 205 6.71 3.47 -17.46
N LEU A 206 6.24 3.09 -16.26
CA LEU A 206 6.95 2.22 -15.33
C LEU A 206 6.30 0.84 -15.22
N VAL A 207 4.96 0.80 -15.20
CA VAL A 207 4.16 -0.43 -15.15
C VAL A 207 3.27 -0.46 -16.37
N THR A 208 3.33 -1.53 -17.14
CA THR A 208 2.55 -1.64 -18.37
C THR A 208 1.11 -2.08 -18.10
N VAL A 209 0.20 -1.77 -19.05
CA VAL A 209 -1.17 -2.29 -19.01
C VAL A 209 -1.18 -3.82 -19.01
N GLU A 210 -0.22 -4.44 -19.69
CA GLU A 210 -0.10 -5.91 -19.73
C GLU A 210 0.31 -6.48 -18.37
N ASP A 211 1.24 -5.83 -17.65
CA ASP A 211 1.57 -6.23 -16.27
C ASP A 211 0.34 -6.21 -15.36
N ALA A 212 -0.47 -5.15 -15.47
CA ALA A 212 -1.70 -5.02 -14.69
C ALA A 212 -2.75 -6.08 -15.08
N ARG A 213 -2.86 -6.41 -16.36
CA ARG A 213 -3.77 -7.45 -16.86
C ARG A 213 -3.38 -8.81 -16.31
N VAL A 214 -2.11 -9.19 -16.45
CA VAL A 214 -1.61 -10.48 -15.96
C VAL A 214 -1.78 -10.61 -14.44
N LEU A 215 -1.64 -9.51 -13.69
CA LEU A 215 -1.88 -9.51 -12.24
C LEU A 215 -3.37 -9.76 -11.90
N ALA A 216 -4.28 -9.09 -12.59
CA ALA A 216 -5.71 -9.30 -12.39
C ALA A 216 -6.14 -10.72 -12.79
N ASP A 217 -5.68 -11.19 -13.95
CA ASP A 217 -5.97 -12.54 -14.47
C ASP A 217 -5.45 -13.64 -13.54
N ALA A 218 -4.30 -13.42 -12.88
CA ALA A 218 -3.75 -14.35 -11.90
C ALA A 218 -4.65 -14.58 -10.67
N ALA A 219 -5.50 -13.62 -10.31
CA ALA A 219 -6.48 -13.77 -9.23
C ALA A 219 -7.79 -14.46 -9.70
N GLY A 220 -7.91 -14.80 -10.97
CA GLY A 220 -9.10 -15.45 -11.55
C GLY A 220 -10.35 -14.56 -11.41
N GLU A 221 -11.47 -15.15 -11.01
CA GLU A 221 -12.75 -14.43 -10.85
C GLU A 221 -12.71 -13.33 -9.76
N ALA A 222 -11.73 -13.37 -8.87
CA ALA A 222 -11.53 -12.35 -7.84
C ALA A 222 -10.84 -11.08 -8.36
N GLY A 223 -10.21 -11.14 -9.55
CA GLY A 223 -9.46 -10.05 -10.16
C GLY A 223 -10.34 -9.12 -11.00
N GLU A 224 -10.32 -7.81 -10.69
CA GLU A 224 -10.95 -6.77 -11.49
C GLU A 224 -9.89 -5.82 -12.03
N LEU A 225 -9.77 -5.67 -13.35
CA LEU A 225 -8.91 -4.68 -14.00
C LEU A 225 -9.67 -3.43 -14.40
N ARG A 226 -9.14 -2.26 -14.02
CA ARG A 226 -9.59 -0.96 -14.50
C ARG A 226 -8.44 -0.18 -15.13
N MET A 227 -8.68 0.37 -16.32
CA MET A 227 -7.73 1.22 -17.02
C MET A 227 -8.20 2.68 -17.02
N VAL A 228 -7.28 3.62 -16.81
CA VAL A 228 -7.53 5.06 -16.87
C VAL A 228 -6.83 5.62 -18.12
N GLY A 229 -7.62 5.97 -19.15
CA GLY A 229 -7.10 6.43 -20.44
C GLY A 229 -6.22 7.68 -20.30
N GLY A 230 -4.97 7.62 -20.80
CA GLY A 230 -4.01 8.72 -20.78
C GLY A 230 -3.40 9.06 -19.40
N ALA A 231 -3.79 8.38 -18.33
CA ALA A 231 -3.16 8.58 -17.02
C ALA A 231 -1.76 7.95 -16.98
N GLY A 232 -0.83 8.62 -16.30
CA GLY A 232 0.53 8.13 -16.03
C GLY A 232 0.60 7.31 -14.74
N HIS A 233 1.84 7.14 -14.23
CA HIS A 233 2.11 6.31 -13.04
C HIS A 233 1.51 6.87 -11.74
N GLU A 234 1.45 8.18 -11.57
CA GLU A 234 0.97 8.83 -10.33
C GLU A 234 -0.56 8.86 -10.22
N LEU A 235 -1.20 7.69 -10.22
CA LEU A 235 -2.65 7.53 -10.24
C LEU A 235 -3.37 8.21 -9.07
N ARG A 236 -2.74 8.34 -7.91
CA ARG A 236 -3.33 9.02 -6.75
C ARG A 236 -3.65 10.50 -6.99
N HIS A 237 -3.00 11.11 -8.00
CA HIS A 237 -3.23 12.50 -8.41
C HIS A 237 -4.19 12.62 -9.61
N ASP A 238 -4.62 11.51 -10.21
CA ASP A 238 -5.63 11.52 -11.27
C ASP A 238 -7.04 11.38 -10.66
N PRO A 239 -7.91 12.39 -10.82
CA PRO A 239 -9.25 12.35 -10.23
C PRO A 239 -10.10 11.17 -10.72
N ARG A 240 -9.88 10.69 -11.96
CA ARG A 240 -10.61 9.54 -12.53
C ARG A 240 -10.16 8.23 -11.90
N ALA A 241 -8.85 8.10 -11.62
CA ALA A 241 -8.29 6.96 -10.90
C ALA A 241 -8.84 6.92 -9.46
N THR A 242 -8.82 8.07 -8.79
CA THR A 242 -9.37 8.18 -7.43
C THR A 242 -10.88 7.88 -7.41
N ALA A 243 -11.66 8.39 -8.35
CA ALA A 243 -13.09 8.07 -8.46
C ALA A 243 -13.33 6.57 -8.71
N SER A 244 -12.47 5.92 -9.52
CA SER A 244 -12.55 4.48 -9.76
C SER A 244 -12.26 3.67 -8.50
N LEU A 245 -11.27 4.09 -7.69
CA LEU A 245 -10.97 3.49 -6.39
C LEU A 245 -12.14 3.64 -5.41
N MET A 246 -12.70 4.86 -5.29
CA MET A 246 -13.86 5.11 -4.40
C MET A 246 -15.05 4.24 -4.78
N GLY A 247 -15.41 4.20 -6.08
CA GLY A 247 -16.50 3.35 -6.56
C GLY A 247 -16.24 1.86 -6.36
N TRP A 248 -14.97 1.41 -6.34
CA TRP A 248 -14.65 0.03 -5.97
C TRP A 248 -14.86 -0.21 -4.46
N LEU A 249 -14.39 0.70 -3.60
CA LEU A 249 -14.58 0.61 -2.14
C LEU A 249 -16.08 0.58 -1.79
N ASP A 250 -16.89 1.44 -2.39
CA ASP A 250 -18.34 1.48 -2.15
C ASP A 250 -19.03 0.13 -2.42
N ARG A 251 -18.56 -0.62 -3.42
CA ARG A 251 -19.09 -1.97 -3.72
C ARG A 251 -18.67 -3.05 -2.73
N GLN A 252 -17.73 -2.79 -1.84
CA GLN A 252 -17.27 -3.76 -0.84
C GLN A 252 -18.15 -3.76 0.42
N VAL A 253 -19.00 -2.76 0.59
CA VAL A 253 -19.94 -2.68 1.71
C VAL A 253 -21.18 -3.51 1.35
N PRO A 254 -21.58 -4.51 2.17
CA PRO A 254 -22.87 -5.17 1.98
C PRO A 254 -24.02 -4.16 2.10
N VAL A 255 -24.91 -4.16 1.13
CA VAL A 255 -26.15 -3.36 1.17
C VAL A 255 -27.09 -3.89 2.23
#